data_2ddde5345843e6f185d7a8244928bccb
#
_entry.id   2ddde5345843e6f185d7a8244928bccb
#
_cell.length_a   1.000
_cell.length_b   1.000
_cell.length_c   1.000
_cell.angle_alpha   90.00
_cell.angle_beta   90.00
_cell.angle_gamma   90.00
#
_symmetry.space_group_name_H-M   'P 1'
#
loop_
_entity.id
_entity.type
_entity.pdbx_description
1 polymer ?
#
loop_
_entity_poly.entity_id
_entity_poly.type
_entity_poly.pdbx_seq_one_letter_code
_entity_poly.pdbx_strand_id
1 'polypeptide(L)'
;MTRKKGKAAYMISAVAEQYAIHPQTLRLYEREGLLTPSRSEGNTRLYTDGDLERLEVILKLTRELGVNLAGVEIILNMREKMDAMQKQMQGFVETLNQELSARAARRPLENANSLMPVIEIIR
;
A
#
# COMPACT_ATOMS: atom_id res chain seq x y z
N MET A 1 16.14 6.19 6.36
CA MET A 1 15.53 5.61 7.54
C MET A 1 14.05 5.38 7.31
N THR A 2 13.57 4.21 7.67
CA THR A 2 12.19 3.85 7.39
C THR A 2 11.29 4.30 8.52
N ARG A 3 10.27 5.08 8.21
CA ARG A 3 9.26 5.42 9.20
C ARG A 3 8.32 4.24 9.40
N LYS A 4 7.86 4.06 10.62
CA LYS A 4 6.85 3.06 10.90
C LYS A 4 5.49 3.66 10.60
N LYS A 5 4.78 3.08 9.65
CA LYS A 5 3.46 3.55 9.27
C LYS A 5 2.50 3.47 10.44
N GLY A 6 1.66 4.48 10.60
CA GLY A 6 0.65 4.53 11.63
C GLY A 6 1.11 5.02 12.98
N LYS A 7 2.42 5.27 13.17
CA LYS A 7 2.93 5.73 14.47
C LYS A 7 2.95 7.24 14.62
N ALA A 8 3.31 7.97 13.58
CA ALA A 8 3.28 9.42 13.62
C ALA A 8 1.85 9.90 13.43
N ALA A 9 1.51 10.99 14.08
CA ALA A 9 0.17 11.55 14.01
C ALA A 9 0.28 13.04 13.72
N TYR A 10 -0.43 13.49 12.68
CA TYR A 10 -0.39 14.87 12.23
C TYR A 10 -1.80 15.45 12.21
N MET A 11 -1.92 16.68 12.69
CA MET A 11 -3.21 17.37 12.69
C MET A 11 -3.52 17.91 11.29
N ILE A 12 -4.80 18.09 11.00
CA ILE A 12 -5.25 18.54 9.68
C ILE A 12 -4.59 19.85 9.24
N SER A 13 -4.37 20.78 10.17
CA SER A 13 -3.75 22.06 9.82
C SER A 13 -2.30 21.88 9.36
N ALA A 14 -1.57 20.99 10.00
CA ALA A 14 -0.18 20.71 9.62
C ALA A 14 -0.12 20.02 8.26
N VAL A 15 -1.01 19.09 8.01
CA VAL A 15 -1.08 18.37 6.73
C VAL A 15 -1.45 19.33 5.60
N ALA A 16 -2.47 20.15 5.83
CA ALA A 16 -2.91 21.13 4.84
C ALA A 16 -1.78 22.10 4.47
N GLU A 17 -1.03 22.55 5.45
CA GLU A 17 0.10 23.42 5.21
C GLU A 17 1.23 22.72 4.47
N GLN A 18 1.57 21.52 4.88
CA GLN A 18 2.65 20.74 4.27
C GLN A 18 2.42 20.50 2.78
N TYR A 19 1.19 20.21 2.40
CA TYR A 19 0.85 19.89 1.02
C TYR A 19 0.23 21.04 0.25
N ALA A 20 0.18 22.22 0.86
CA ALA A 20 -0.37 23.43 0.25
C ALA A 20 -1.79 23.23 -0.29
N ILE A 21 -2.65 22.62 0.53
CA ILE A 21 -4.06 22.40 0.20
C ILE A 21 -4.92 22.98 1.32
N HIS A 22 -6.16 23.29 0.96
CA HIS A 22 -7.11 23.81 1.94
C HIS A 22 -7.60 22.68 2.84
N PRO A 23 -7.76 22.93 4.16
CA PRO A 23 -8.31 21.88 5.04
C PRO A 23 -9.65 21.32 4.59
N GLN A 24 -10.48 22.13 3.94
CA GLN A 24 -11.74 21.64 3.40
C GLN A 24 -11.57 20.60 2.31
N THR A 25 -10.47 20.65 1.57
CA THR A 25 -10.14 19.61 0.59
C THR A 25 -9.88 18.28 1.28
N LEU A 26 -9.18 18.30 2.40
CA LEU A 26 -8.94 17.09 3.20
C LEU A 26 -10.25 16.54 3.76
N ARG A 27 -11.14 17.42 4.22
CA ARG A 27 -12.45 16.99 4.70
C ARG A 27 -13.32 16.39 3.59
N LEU A 28 -13.19 16.93 2.38
CA LEU A 28 -13.86 16.38 1.21
C LEU A 28 -13.36 14.96 0.93
N TYR A 29 -12.05 14.76 0.95
CA TYR A 29 -11.48 13.43 0.72
C TYR A 29 -11.92 12.44 1.78
N GLU A 30 -12.02 12.87 3.03
CA GLU A 30 -12.54 12.02 4.10
C GLU A 30 -14.01 11.66 3.84
N ARG A 31 -14.82 12.64 3.48
CA ARG A 31 -16.24 12.45 3.21
C ARG A 31 -16.47 11.49 2.05
N GLU A 32 -15.60 11.56 1.02
CA GLU A 32 -15.69 10.68 -0.14
C GLU A 32 -15.06 9.31 0.11
N GLY A 33 -14.53 9.08 1.30
CA GLY A 33 -13.95 7.79 1.66
C GLY A 33 -12.54 7.55 1.12
N LEU A 34 -11.90 8.59 0.61
CA LEU A 34 -10.55 8.46 0.06
C LEU A 34 -9.49 8.47 1.16
N LEU A 35 -9.76 9.14 2.27
CA LEU A 35 -8.89 9.17 3.45
C LEU A 35 -9.73 8.82 4.68
N THR A 36 -9.13 8.08 5.59
CA THR A 36 -9.79 7.70 6.83
C THR A 36 -8.89 8.01 8.02
N PRO A 37 -8.74 9.30 8.37
CA PRO A 37 -7.93 9.66 9.52
C PRO A 37 -8.56 9.13 10.80
N SER A 38 -7.72 8.83 11.78
CA SER A 38 -8.20 8.49 13.11
C SER A 38 -8.57 9.77 13.85
N ARG A 39 -9.21 9.61 15.00
CA ARG A 39 -9.60 10.73 15.84
C ARG A 39 -9.01 10.57 17.22
N SER A 40 -8.54 11.68 17.78
CA SER A 40 -8.08 11.71 19.16
C SER A 40 -9.27 11.66 20.12
N GLU A 41 -9.00 11.56 21.41
CA GLU A 41 -10.04 11.61 22.42
C GLU A 41 -10.86 12.90 22.35
N GLY A 42 -10.22 14.01 21.95
CA GLY A 42 -10.91 15.28 21.75
C GLY A 42 -11.58 15.39 20.39
N ASN A 43 -11.73 14.30 19.67
CA ASN A 43 -12.38 14.26 18.35
C ASN A 43 -11.62 15.05 17.27
N THR A 44 -10.32 15.22 17.44
CA THR A 44 -9.47 15.88 16.46
C THR A 44 -8.96 14.87 15.44
N ARG A 45 -8.99 15.25 14.15
CA ARG A 45 -8.47 14.39 13.09
C ARG A 45 -6.96 14.23 13.22
N LEU A 46 -6.49 12.98 13.11
CA LEU A 46 -5.08 12.64 13.14
C LEU A 46 -4.72 11.81 11.92
N TYR A 47 -3.75 12.28 11.17
CA TYR A 47 -3.29 11.62 9.95
C TYR A 47 -1.99 10.89 10.23
N THR A 48 -1.90 9.65 9.80
CA THR A 48 -0.69 8.83 9.94
C THR A 48 0.21 9.01 8.73
N ASP A 49 1.42 8.46 8.80
CA ASP A 49 2.32 8.43 7.64
C ASP A 49 1.69 7.66 6.48
N GLY A 50 0.93 6.61 6.76
CA GLY A 50 0.20 5.88 5.73
C GLY A 50 -0.87 6.74 5.07
N ASP A 51 -1.57 7.56 5.85
CA ASP A 51 -2.53 8.51 5.31
C ASP A 51 -1.86 9.53 4.40
N LEU A 52 -0.67 9.99 4.78
CA LEU A 52 0.07 10.96 3.98
C LEU A 52 0.55 10.36 2.66
N GLU A 53 0.98 9.10 2.66
CA GLU A 53 1.35 8.42 1.43
C GLU A 53 0.15 8.32 0.49
N ARG A 54 -1.01 7.98 1.03
CA ARG A 54 -2.25 7.91 0.26
C ARG A 54 -2.64 9.28 -0.28
N LEU A 55 -2.51 10.31 0.54
CA LEU A 55 -2.77 11.69 0.11
C LEU A 55 -1.87 12.11 -1.04
N GLU A 56 -0.60 11.75 -0.99
CA GLU A 56 0.34 12.07 -2.07
C GLU A 56 -0.10 11.44 -3.38
N VAL A 57 -0.59 10.22 -3.35
CA VAL A 57 -1.13 9.57 -4.55
C VAL A 57 -2.36 10.30 -5.06
N ILE A 58 -3.27 10.68 -4.16
CA ILE A 58 -4.48 11.42 -4.52
C ILE A 58 -4.12 12.73 -5.19
N LEU A 59 -3.17 13.47 -4.62
CA LEU A 59 -2.76 14.77 -5.18
C LEU A 59 -2.05 14.61 -6.52
N LYS A 60 -1.26 13.57 -6.67
CA LYS A 60 -0.63 13.29 -7.96
C LYS A 60 -1.67 13.03 -9.03
N LEU A 61 -2.66 12.21 -8.72
CA LEU A 61 -3.72 11.88 -9.67
C LEU A 61 -4.56 13.10 -10.02
N THR A 62 -4.92 13.92 -9.02
CA THR A 62 -5.80 15.06 -9.25
C THR A 62 -5.08 16.25 -9.85
N ARG A 63 -3.94 16.64 -9.29
CA ARG A 63 -3.23 17.85 -9.72
C ARG A 63 -2.38 17.64 -10.95
N GLU A 64 -1.65 16.55 -11.02
CA GLU A 64 -0.72 16.33 -12.14
C GLU A 64 -1.39 15.65 -13.33
N LEU A 65 -2.30 14.72 -13.06
CA LEU A 65 -2.91 13.92 -14.13
C LEU A 65 -4.37 14.30 -14.42
N GLY A 66 -4.94 15.22 -13.64
CA GLY A 66 -6.30 15.70 -13.91
C GLY A 66 -7.40 14.67 -13.70
N VAL A 67 -7.15 13.65 -12.88
CA VAL A 67 -8.15 12.62 -12.61
C VAL A 67 -9.21 13.17 -11.64
N ASN A 68 -10.49 12.96 -11.93
CA ASN A 68 -11.55 13.38 -11.01
C ASN A 68 -11.66 12.41 -9.82
N LEU A 69 -12.45 12.79 -8.80
CA LEU A 69 -12.52 12.00 -7.56
C LEU A 69 -13.06 10.60 -7.78
N ALA A 70 -14.01 10.42 -8.69
CA ALA A 70 -14.52 9.08 -8.99
C ALA A 70 -13.41 8.20 -9.58
N GLY A 71 -12.60 8.74 -10.47
CA GLY A 71 -11.46 8.03 -11.02
C GLY A 71 -10.40 7.72 -9.98
N VAL A 72 -10.14 8.66 -9.07
CA VAL A 72 -9.21 8.44 -7.96
C VAL A 72 -9.67 7.27 -7.11
N GLU A 73 -10.96 7.21 -6.76
CA GLU A 73 -11.49 6.11 -5.97
C GLU A 73 -11.27 4.77 -6.66
N ILE A 74 -11.55 4.70 -7.95
CA ILE A 74 -11.34 3.47 -8.73
C ILE A 74 -9.87 3.07 -8.72
N ILE A 75 -8.97 4.02 -8.95
CA ILE A 75 -7.54 3.74 -9.00
C ILE A 75 -7.04 3.25 -7.64
N LEU A 76 -7.46 3.90 -6.55
CA LEU A 76 -7.03 3.49 -5.21
C LEU A 76 -7.52 2.09 -4.89
N ASN A 77 -8.76 1.76 -5.24
CA ASN A 77 -9.28 0.42 -5.04
C ASN A 77 -8.52 -0.62 -5.85
N MET A 78 -8.17 -0.30 -7.08
CA MET A 78 -7.38 -1.19 -7.91
C MET A 78 -5.99 -1.41 -7.33
N ARG A 79 -5.37 -0.36 -6.82
CA ARG A 79 -4.05 -0.46 -6.20
C ARG A 79 -4.08 -1.37 -4.98
N GLU A 80 -5.12 -1.24 -4.15
CA GLU A 80 -5.29 -2.10 -2.98
C GLU A 80 -5.45 -3.57 -3.39
N LYS A 81 -6.24 -3.84 -4.42
CA LYS A 81 -6.41 -5.19 -4.93
C LYS A 81 -5.12 -5.75 -5.51
N MET A 82 -4.37 -4.93 -6.24
CA MET A 82 -3.09 -5.35 -6.79
C MET A 82 -2.09 -5.67 -5.68
N ASP A 83 -2.06 -4.86 -4.62
CA ASP A 83 -1.20 -5.10 -3.48
C ASP A 83 -1.56 -6.41 -2.79
N ALA A 84 -2.85 -6.66 -2.59
CA ALA A 84 -3.32 -7.92 -1.99
C ALA A 84 -2.94 -9.11 -2.85
N MET A 85 -3.13 -8.99 -4.16
CA MET A 85 -2.76 -10.07 -5.11
C MET A 85 -1.25 -10.32 -5.08
N GLN A 86 -0.45 -9.27 -5.01
CA GLN A 86 0.99 -9.41 -4.95
C GLN A 86 1.42 -10.14 -3.68
N LYS A 87 0.81 -9.81 -2.55
CA LYS A 87 1.10 -10.49 -1.28
C LYS A 87 0.70 -11.95 -1.32
N GLN A 88 -0.44 -12.26 -1.93
CA GLN A 88 -0.86 -13.66 -2.11
C GLN A 88 0.11 -14.41 -2.98
N MET A 89 0.57 -13.78 -4.06
CA MET A 89 1.55 -14.41 -4.96
C MET A 89 2.87 -14.68 -4.25
N GLN A 90 3.34 -13.73 -3.45
CA GLN A 90 4.57 -13.91 -2.67
C GLN A 90 4.41 -15.06 -1.68
N GLY A 91 3.28 -15.14 -0.99
CA GLY A 91 2.99 -16.24 -0.07
C GLY A 91 2.98 -17.58 -0.78
N PHE A 92 2.38 -17.63 -1.95
CA PHE A 92 2.36 -18.85 -2.77
C PHE A 92 3.77 -19.26 -3.18
N VAL A 93 4.58 -18.30 -3.66
CA VAL A 93 5.95 -18.56 -4.07
C VAL A 93 6.80 -19.05 -2.90
N GLU A 94 6.66 -18.46 -1.73
CA GLU A 94 7.37 -18.88 -0.53
C GLU A 94 7.01 -20.31 -0.14
N THR A 95 5.71 -20.62 -0.15
CA THR A 95 5.23 -21.97 0.15
C THR A 95 5.80 -22.97 -0.86
N LEU A 96 5.73 -22.62 -2.14
CA LEU A 96 6.24 -23.48 -3.21
C LEU A 96 7.74 -23.70 -3.05
N ASN A 97 8.50 -22.64 -2.76
CA ASN A 97 9.94 -22.76 -2.56
C ASN A 97 10.27 -23.66 -1.37
N GLN A 98 9.51 -23.56 -0.27
CA GLN A 98 9.70 -24.41 0.89
C GLN A 98 9.41 -25.87 0.56
N GLU A 99 8.32 -26.13 -0.17
CA GLU A 99 7.96 -27.48 -0.59
C GLU A 99 9.02 -28.09 -1.51
N LEU A 100 9.47 -27.32 -2.50
CA LEU A 100 10.47 -27.80 -3.43
C LEU A 100 11.83 -28.01 -2.74
N SER A 101 12.19 -27.15 -1.81
CA SER A 101 13.41 -27.31 -1.02
C SER A 101 13.35 -28.55 -0.15
N ALA A 102 12.19 -28.81 0.48
CA ALA A 102 12.00 -30.00 1.27
C ALA A 102 12.11 -31.28 0.44
N ARG A 103 11.55 -31.27 -0.78
CA ARG A 103 11.67 -32.39 -1.70
C ARG A 103 13.09 -32.58 -2.19
N ALA A 104 13.78 -31.50 -2.51
CA ALA A 104 15.16 -31.53 -2.93
C ALA A 104 16.08 -32.08 -1.84
N ALA A 105 15.79 -31.77 -0.57
CA ALA A 105 16.55 -32.28 0.57
C ALA A 105 16.33 -33.78 0.76
N ARG A 106 15.16 -34.30 0.41
CA ARG A 106 14.83 -35.72 0.52
C ARG A 106 15.23 -36.52 -0.69
N ARG A 107 15.34 -35.88 -1.85
CA ARG A 107 15.72 -36.53 -3.11
C ARG A 107 17.04 -35.99 -3.61
N PRO A 108 17.83 -36.81 -4.28
CA PRO A 108 19.10 -36.35 -4.77
C PRO A 108 18.98 -35.32 -5.88
N LEU A 109 20.04 -34.70 -6.13
CA LEU A 109 20.43 -33.60 -6.96
C LEU A 109 19.76 -33.41 -8.32
N GLU A 110 19.31 -34.46 -8.97
CA GLU A 110 18.74 -34.38 -10.31
C GLU A 110 17.50 -33.50 -10.38
N ASN A 111 16.62 -33.66 -9.40
CA ASN A 111 15.36 -32.91 -9.39
C ASN A 111 15.57 -31.48 -8.93
N ALA A 112 16.54 -31.25 -8.05
CA ALA A 112 16.84 -29.90 -7.57
C ALA A 112 17.28 -29.00 -8.73
N ASN A 113 18.14 -29.50 -9.60
CA ASN A 113 18.65 -28.75 -10.74
C ASN A 113 17.56 -28.38 -11.75
N SER A 114 16.62 -29.29 -11.98
CA SER A 114 15.54 -29.03 -12.94
C SER A 114 14.49 -28.07 -12.41
N LEU A 115 14.36 -27.95 -11.09
CA LEU A 115 13.35 -27.09 -10.47
C LEU A 115 13.85 -25.66 -10.20
N MET A 116 15.16 -25.49 -10.04
CA MET A 116 15.73 -24.20 -9.71
C MET A 116 15.42 -23.08 -10.71
N PRO A 117 15.48 -23.31 -12.02
CA PRO A 117 15.12 -22.24 -12.96
C PRO A 117 13.68 -21.75 -12.83
N VAL A 118 12.77 -22.67 -12.52
CA VAL A 118 11.36 -22.31 -12.33
C VAL A 118 11.19 -21.43 -11.11
N ILE A 119 11.88 -21.76 -10.02
CA ILE A 119 11.83 -20.98 -8.78
C ILE A 119 12.34 -19.57 -9.01
N GLU A 120 13.42 -19.42 -9.74
CA GLU A 120 14.00 -18.11 -10.05
C GLU A 120 13.08 -17.26 -10.91
N ILE A 121 12.40 -17.85 -11.87
CA ILE A 121 11.46 -17.14 -12.74
C ILE A 121 10.28 -16.61 -11.94
N ILE A 122 9.79 -17.38 -10.99
CA ILE A 122 8.62 -16.99 -10.18
C ILE A 122 8.97 -15.92 -9.18
N ARG A 123 10.18 -15.91 -8.66
CA ARG A 123 10.61 -14.90 -7.73
C ARG A 123 10.67 -13.54 -8.39
#